data_7aa7ae0d7513852c0d4d856ccfdbf23e
#
_entry.id   7aa7ae0d7513852c0d4d856ccfdbf23e
#
_cell.length_a   1.000
_cell.length_b   1.000
_cell.length_c   1.000
_cell.angle_alpha   90.00
_cell.angle_beta   90.00
_cell.angle_gamma   90.00
#
_symmetry.space_group_name_H-M   'P 1'
#
loop_
_entity.id
_entity.type
_entity.pdbx_description
1 polymer ?
#
loop_
_entity_poly.entity_id
_entity_poly.type
_entity_poly.pdbx_seq_one_letter_code
_entity_poly.pdbx_strand_id
1 'polypeptide(L)'
;PSLIIYAPVRVLGNKTIVTNGDQTDTIYEGMDKQLTFEQSLRSREFEPDGPNYTPRISGIMHIENGAYNYAMSILKSDNGRPEGCSRYTFAYENPAAGEGRFIHTYMCDGDPLPSFEGEPKLIGIMDDMDSFTELLWNSLNEDNKVSLFVRYIDIETGKYETRIVNKNK
;
A
#
# COMPACT_ATOMS: atom_id res chain seq x y z
N PRO A 1 1.72 -1.52 -26.54
CA PRO A 1 1.18 -1.98 -25.27
C PRO A 1 0.26 -0.90 -24.70
N SER A 2 -0.97 -1.26 -24.41
CA SER A 2 -1.91 -0.34 -23.76
C SER A 2 -1.38 0.00 -22.38
N LEU A 3 -1.20 1.28 -22.10
CA LEU A 3 -0.87 1.75 -20.76
C LEU A 3 -2.04 1.40 -19.86
N ILE A 4 -1.83 0.46 -18.94
CA ILE A 4 -2.87 0.13 -17.96
C ILE A 4 -2.89 1.27 -16.94
N ILE A 5 -3.91 2.11 -17.03
CA ILE A 5 -4.11 3.20 -16.08
C ILE A 5 -4.96 2.65 -14.94
N TYR A 6 -4.44 2.74 -13.71
CA TYR A 6 -5.19 2.40 -12.51
C TYR A 6 -5.15 3.58 -11.53
N ALA A 7 -6.15 3.67 -10.68
CA ALA A 7 -6.14 4.63 -9.58
C ALA A 7 -5.45 3.99 -8.38
N PRO A 8 -4.27 4.48 -7.96
CA PRO A 8 -3.54 3.88 -6.83
C PRO A 8 -4.21 4.13 -5.49
N VAL A 9 -5.12 5.08 -5.42
CA VAL A 9 -5.87 5.45 -4.21
C VAL A 9 -7.35 5.57 -4.55
N ARG A 10 -8.20 4.87 -3.78
CA ARG A 10 -9.65 5.00 -3.88
C ARG A 10 -10.27 5.07 -2.49
N VAL A 11 -11.38 5.77 -2.38
CA VAL A 11 -12.12 5.93 -1.13
C VAL A 11 -13.48 5.27 -1.27
N LEU A 12 -13.83 4.39 -0.33
CA LEU A 12 -15.14 3.77 -0.21
C LEU A 12 -15.71 4.11 1.18
N GLY A 13 -16.62 5.09 1.23
CA GLY A 13 -17.15 5.56 2.51
C GLY A 13 -16.03 6.09 3.41
N ASN A 14 -15.87 5.48 4.58
CA ASN A 14 -14.83 5.84 5.56
C ASN A 14 -13.55 5.01 5.42
N LYS A 15 -13.36 4.35 4.29
CA LYS A 15 -12.19 3.52 3.99
C LYS A 15 -11.38 4.14 2.87
N THR A 16 -10.06 4.22 3.07
CA THR A 16 -9.10 4.65 2.05
C THR A 16 -8.25 3.45 1.66
N ILE A 17 -8.22 3.14 0.36
CA ILE A 17 -7.54 1.99 -0.22
C ILE A 17 -6.36 2.49 -1.04
N VAL A 18 -5.17 1.92 -0.80
CA VAL A 18 -3.93 2.29 -1.50
C VAL A 18 -3.25 1.01 -1.99
N THR A 19 -2.83 0.96 -3.24
CA THR A 19 -2.10 -0.18 -3.79
C THR A 19 -1.02 0.26 -4.78
N ASN A 20 -0.17 -0.70 -5.15
CA ASN A 20 0.83 -0.50 -6.20
C ASN A 20 0.38 -1.00 -7.58
N GLY A 21 -0.89 -1.35 -7.75
CA GLY A 21 -1.39 -1.88 -9.02
C GLY A 21 -2.90 -1.73 -9.18
N ASP A 22 -3.45 -2.40 -10.18
CA ASP A 22 -4.88 -2.35 -10.49
C ASP A 22 -5.76 -3.10 -9.50
N GLN A 23 -5.17 -3.79 -8.52
CA GLN A 23 -5.95 -4.42 -7.45
C GLN A 23 -6.67 -3.42 -6.54
N THR A 24 -6.41 -2.13 -6.67
CA THR A 24 -7.21 -1.09 -6.01
C THR A 24 -8.69 -1.26 -6.34
N ASP A 25 -9.00 -1.44 -7.62
CA ASP A 25 -10.37 -1.66 -8.10
C ASP A 25 -10.93 -2.98 -7.60
N THR A 26 -10.11 -4.03 -7.56
CA THR A 26 -10.51 -5.34 -7.03
C THR A 26 -10.96 -5.23 -5.56
N ILE A 27 -10.20 -4.53 -4.75
CA ILE A 27 -10.53 -4.31 -3.34
C ILE A 27 -11.80 -3.46 -3.21
N TYR A 28 -11.87 -2.36 -3.94
CA TYR A 28 -13.02 -1.46 -3.90
C TYR A 28 -14.32 -2.20 -4.26
N GLU A 29 -14.33 -2.90 -5.39
CA GLU A 29 -15.50 -3.64 -5.87
C GLU A 29 -15.88 -4.79 -4.92
N GLY A 30 -14.90 -5.53 -4.40
CA GLY A 30 -15.14 -6.60 -3.45
C GLY A 30 -15.76 -6.10 -2.15
N MET A 31 -15.23 -5.04 -1.59
CA MET A 31 -15.74 -4.46 -0.35
C MET A 31 -17.09 -3.77 -0.54
N ASP A 32 -17.34 -3.17 -1.71
CA ASP A 32 -18.65 -2.63 -2.06
C ASP A 32 -19.73 -3.73 -2.10
N LYS A 33 -19.33 -4.96 -2.38
CA LYS A 33 -20.17 -6.17 -2.35
C LYS A 33 -20.13 -6.91 -1.01
N GLN A 34 -19.67 -6.26 0.06
CA GLN A 34 -19.62 -6.80 1.42
C GLN A 34 -18.54 -7.86 1.69
N LEU A 35 -17.57 -8.03 0.79
CA LEU A 35 -16.39 -8.84 1.09
C LEU A 35 -15.44 -8.08 2.01
N THR A 36 -14.63 -8.82 2.77
CA THR A 36 -13.55 -8.20 3.55
C THR A 36 -12.39 -7.80 2.65
N PHE A 37 -11.48 -7.00 3.17
CA PHE A 37 -10.25 -6.63 2.48
C PHE A 37 -9.47 -7.88 2.01
N GLU A 38 -9.26 -8.84 2.89
CA GLU A 38 -8.56 -10.10 2.58
C GLU A 38 -9.33 -10.92 1.54
N GLN A 39 -10.64 -11.08 1.70
CA GLN A 39 -11.47 -11.84 0.76
C GLN A 39 -11.48 -11.21 -0.63
N SER A 40 -11.50 -9.89 -0.71
CA SER A 40 -11.48 -9.17 -1.99
C SER A 40 -10.24 -9.48 -2.83
N LEU A 41 -9.11 -9.75 -2.17
CA LEU A 41 -7.84 -10.03 -2.83
C LEU A 41 -7.65 -11.48 -3.24
N ARG A 42 -8.55 -12.40 -2.89
CA ARG A 42 -8.41 -13.83 -3.22
C ARG A 42 -8.44 -14.12 -4.71
N SER A 43 -9.02 -13.26 -5.52
CA SER A 43 -9.02 -13.39 -6.98
C SER A 43 -7.73 -12.91 -7.64
N ARG A 44 -6.79 -12.36 -6.88
CA ARG A 44 -5.55 -11.78 -7.41
C ARG A 44 -4.33 -12.54 -6.90
N GLU A 45 -3.26 -12.39 -7.66
CA GLU A 45 -1.93 -12.91 -7.35
C GLU A 45 -0.91 -11.78 -7.49
N PHE A 46 0.36 -12.11 -7.46
CA PHE A 46 1.46 -11.20 -7.81
C PHE A 46 1.44 -10.86 -9.31
N GLU A 47 2.28 -9.89 -9.72
CA GLU A 47 2.38 -9.51 -11.13
C GLU A 47 3.00 -10.66 -11.97
N PRO A 48 2.52 -10.86 -13.20
CA PRO A 48 3.04 -11.93 -14.08
C PRO A 48 4.34 -11.54 -14.80
N ASP A 49 5.19 -10.75 -14.18
CA ASP A 49 6.41 -10.18 -14.75
C ASP A 49 7.66 -11.00 -14.38
N GLY A 50 7.68 -12.28 -14.76
CA GLY A 50 8.87 -13.10 -14.51
C GLY A 50 10.16 -12.44 -15.03
N PRO A 51 11.30 -12.65 -14.37
CA PRO A 51 11.54 -13.56 -13.25
C PRO A 51 11.25 -12.96 -11.86
N ASN A 52 10.98 -11.68 -11.77
CA ASN A 52 10.82 -11.00 -10.48
C ASN A 52 9.47 -11.29 -9.80
N TYR A 53 8.41 -11.45 -10.60
CA TYR A 53 7.05 -11.63 -10.10
C TYR A 53 6.73 -10.60 -9.02
N THR A 54 6.68 -9.32 -9.44
CA THR A 54 6.49 -8.18 -8.53
C THR A 54 5.34 -8.42 -7.57
N PRO A 55 5.58 -8.37 -6.24
CA PRO A 55 4.50 -8.50 -5.27
C PRO A 55 3.44 -7.42 -5.43
N ARG A 56 2.17 -7.79 -5.24
CA ARG A 56 1.10 -6.81 -5.08
C ARG A 56 0.98 -6.45 -3.62
N ILE A 57 1.26 -5.20 -3.30
CA ILE A 57 1.10 -4.66 -1.95
C ILE A 57 -0.10 -3.74 -1.91
N SER A 58 -0.86 -3.83 -0.83
CA SER A 58 -2.10 -3.08 -0.66
C SER A 58 -2.24 -2.65 0.79
N GLY A 59 -2.89 -1.51 1.00
CA GLY A 59 -3.22 -1.01 2.32
C GLY A 59 -4.65 -0.49 2.33
N ILE A 60 -5.28 -0.57 3.49
CA ILE A 60 -6.60 0.01 3.74
C ILE A 60 -6.61 0.65 5.12
N MET A 61 -7.14 1.87 5.19
CA MET A 61 -7.36 2.58 6.44
C MET A 61 -8.86 2.78 6.65
N HIS A 62 -9.34 2.41 7.83
CA HIS A 62 -10.73 2.55 8.22
C HIS A 62 -10.82 3.56 9.36
N ILE A 63 -11.63 4.60 9.18
CA ILE A 63 -11.82 5.67 10.17
C ILE A 63 -13.28 5.64 10.64
N GLU A 64 -13.49 5.56 11.94
CA GLU A 64 -14.82 5.54 12.52
C GLU A 64 -14.81 6.13 13.93
N ASN A 65 -15.70 7.10 14.16
CA ASN A 65 -15.93 7.69 15.49
C ASN A 65 -14.67 8.21 16.21
N GLY A 66 -13.79 8.90 15.47
CA GLY A 66 -12.56 9.45 16.04
C GLY A 66 -11.46 8.42 16.31
N ALA A 67 -11.64 7.21 15.84
CA ALA A 67 -10.67 6.12 15.93
C ALA A 67 -10.33 5.61 14.51
N TYR A 68 -9.22 4.91 14.39
CA TYR A 68 -8.84 4.28 13.12
C TYR A 68 -8.18 2.94 13.35
N ASN A 69 -8.29 2.08 12.36
CA ASN A 69 -7.50 0.89 12.21
C ASN A 69 -7.04 0.77 10.77
N TYR A 70 -6.07 -0.06 10.51
CA TYR A 70 -5.60 -0.30 9.15
C TYR A 70 -5.11 -1.73 8.97
N ALA A 71 -5.03 -2.14 7.72
CA ALA A 71 -4.47 -3.43 7.34
C ALA A 71 -3.58 -3.27 6.11
N MET A 72 -2.61 -4.14 5.99
CA MET A 72 -1.71 -4.24 4.85
C MET A 72 -1.73 -5.66 4.32
N SER A 73 -1.55 -5.80 3.02
CA SER A 73 -1.50 -7.10 2.34
C SER A 73 -0.31 -7.17 1.40
N ILE A 74 0.24 -8.36 1.27
CA ILE A 74 1.19 -8.70 0.22
C ILE A 74 0.79 -10.03 -0.42
N LEU A 75 0.75 -10.03 -1.75
CA LEU A 75 0.58 -11.22 -2.58
C LEU A 75 1.89 -11.42 -3.33
N LYS A 76 2.58 -12.51 -3.07
CA LYS A 76 3.90 -12.75 -3.65
C LYS A 76 4.07 -14.19 -4.09
N SER A 77 5.03 -14.43 -5.00
CA SER A 77 5.37 -15.79 -5.41
C SER A 77 5.89 -16.60 -4.22
N ASP A 78 5.60 -17.89 -4.22
CA ASP A 78 6.14 -18.79 -3.22
C ASP A 78 7.60 -19.08 -3.53
N ASN A 79 8.49 -18.32 -2.89
CA ASN A 79 9.94 -18.46 -3.05
C ASN A 79 10.40 -18.41 -4.51
N GLY A 80 9.82 -17.49 -5.30
CA GLY A 80 10.14 -17.29 -6.72
C GLY A 80 9.44 -18.27 -7.66
N ARG A 81 8.60 -19.18 -7.16
CA ARG A 81 7.86 -20.13 -7.99
C ARG A 81 6.52 -19.54 -8.44
N PRO A 82 6.28 -19.40 -9.76
CA PRO A 82 5.05 -18.79 -10.25
C PRO A 82 3.79 -19.66 -10.02
N GLU A 83 3.94 -20.93 -9.71
CA GLU A 83 2.82 -21.85 -9.43
C GLU A 83 2.21 -21.64 -8.05
N GLY A 84 2.94 -21.01 -7.13
CA GLY A 84 2.49 -20.76 -5.77
C GLY A 84 2.34 -19.27 -5.47
N CYS A 85 1.26 -18.91 -4.79
CA CYS A 85 1.05 -17.56 -4.29
C CYS A 85 0.98 -17.57 -2.77
N SER A 86 1.88 -16.85 -2.13
CA SER A 86 1.85 -16.62 -0.69
C SER A 86 1.10 -15.34 -0.39
N ARG A 87 0.14 -15.42 0.53
CA ARG A 87 -0.79 -14.33 0.87
C ARG A 87 -0.68 -13.98 2.33
N TYR A 88 -0.40 -12.72 2.64
CA TYR A 88 -0.31 -12.25 4.01
C TYR A 88 -1.17 -11.01 4.19
N THR A 89 -1.94 -10.98 5.27
CA THR A 89 -2.68 -9.81 5.69
C THR A 89 -2.29 -9.46 7.11
N PHE A 90 -1.88 -8.22 7.35
CA PHE A 90 -1.45 -7.69 8.63
C PHE A 90 -2.47 -6.64 9.09
N ALA A 91 -3.17 -6.90 10.15
CA ALA A 91 -4.20 -6.01 10.68
C ALA A 91 -3.72 -5.34 11.97
N TYR A 92 -3.91 -4.03 12.07
CA TYR A 92 -3.49 -3.22 13.21
C TYR A 92 -4.70 -2.51 13.80
N GLU A 93 -5.11 -2.95 14.98
CA GLU A 93 -6.20 -2.37 15.75
C GLU A 93 -5.66 -1.48 16.87
N ASN A 94 -6.32 -0.37 17.11
CA ASN A 94 -5.92 0.61 18.13
C ASN A 94 -4.43 1.00 18.03
N PRO A 95 -3.96 1.42 16.84
CA PRO A 95 -2.55 1.74 16.66
C PRO A 95 -2.14 2.93 17.55
N ALA A 96 -0.88 2.91 17.99
CA ALA A 96 -0.35 3.98 18.82
C ALA A 96 -0.16 5.27 18.00
N ALA A 97 -0.48 6.41 18.61
CA ALA A 97 -0.25 7.70 17.99
C ALA A 97 1.24 7.90 17.67
N GLY A 98 1.55 8.50 16.51
CA GLY A 98 2.93 8.75 16.07
C GLY A 98 3.63 7.54 15.47
N GLU A 99 2.99 6.39 15.40
CA GLU A 99 3.55 5.16 14.83
C GLU A 99 2.77 4.72 13.59
N GLY A 100 3.47 4.09 12.66
CA GLY A 100 2.89 3.49 11.47
C GLY A 100 3.69 2.29 11.01
N ARG A 101 3.28 1.71 9.88
CA ARG A 101 3.93 0.54 9.29
C ARG A 101 4.35 0.82 7.86
N PHE A 102 5.46 0.21 7.48
CA PHE A 102 6.04 0.36 6.16
C PHE A 102 6.20 -1.00 5.48
N ILE A 103 5.62 -1.14 4.30
CA ILE A 103 5.73 -2.32 3.45
C ILE A 103 6.24 -1.90 2.07
N HIS A 104 7.06 -2.74 1.44
CA HIS A 104 7.58 -2.51 0.10
C HIS A 104 7.63 -3.81 -0.70
N THR A 105 7.86 -3.72 -2.00
CA THR A 105 7.79 -4.89 -2.88
C THR A 105 8.99 -5.81 -2.77
N TYR A 106 10.20 -5.26 -2.71
CA TYR A 106 11.44 -6.03 -2.72
C TYR A 106 12.27 -5.73 -1.47
N MET A 107 12.96 -6.76 -0.97
CA MET A 107 13.83 -6.62 0.22
C MET A 107 15.10 -5.82 -0.08
N CYS A 108 15.71 -6.09 -1.23
CA CYS A 108 17.03 -5.56 -1.63
C CYS A 108 17.24 -5.80 -3.11
N ASP A 109 18.39 -5.39 -3.61
CA ASP A 109 18.81 -5.70 -4.98
C ASP A 109 19.07 -7.21 -5.14
N GLY A 110 18.91 -7.70 -6.34
CA GLY A 110 19.11 -9.11 -6.68
C GLY A 110 18.69 -9.42 -8.11
N ASP A 111 19.01 -10.62 -8.55
CA ASP A 111 18.60 -11.14 -9.86
C ASP A 111 18.22 -12.64 -9.72
N PRO A 112 16.91 -12.94 -9.63
CA PRO A 112 15.78 -12.02 -9.58
C PRO A 112 15.73 -11.22 -8.26
N LEU A 113 14.96 -10.13 -8.26
CA LEU A 113 14.76 -9.31 -7.07
C LEU A 113 14.00 -10.10 -5.99
N PRO A 114 14.54 -10.24 -4.77
CA PRO A 114 13.84 -10.96 -3.71
C PRO A 114 12.66 -10.15 -3.16
N SER A 115 11.53 -10.82 -3.00
CA SER A 115 10.31 -10.20 -2.45
C SER A 115 10.46 -9.87 -0.97
N PHE A 116 9.72 -8.86 -0.53
CA PHE A 116 9.61 -8.49 0.87
C PHE A 116 9.20 -9.68 1.74
N GLU A 117 9.83 -9.83 2.90
CA GLU A 117 9.54 -10.87 3.87
C GLU A 117 9.31 -10.28 5.27
N GLY A 118 8.49 -10.97 6.05
CA GLY A 118 8.23 -10.62 7.44
C GLY A 118 7.10 -9.62 7.61
N GLU A 119 6.97 -9.12 8.83
CA GLU A 119 5.98 -8.12 9.18
C GLU A 119 6.39 -6.73 8.64
N PRO A 120 5.44 -5.91 8.20
CA PRO A 120 5.69 -4.51 7.86
C PRO A 120 6.44 -3.79 8.99
N LYS A 121 7.42 -2.98 8.63
CA LYS A 121 8.32 -2.33 9.59
C LYS A 121 7.62 -1.22 10.36
N LEU A 122 7.86 -1.15 11.66
CA LEU A 122 7.41 -0.04 12.50
C LEU A 122 8.22 1.22 12.14
N ILE A 123 7.52 2.32 11.89
CA ILE A 123 8.10 3.62 11.59
C ILE A 123 7.45 4.72 12.42
N GLY A 124 8.17 5.83 12.61
CA GLY A 124 7.60 7.04 13.17
C GLY A 124 6.85 7.86 12.10
N ILE A 125 5.72 8.44 12.48
CA ILE A 125 4.93 9.34 11.63
C ILE A 125 5.01 10.73 12.22
N MET A 126 5.42 11.72 11.42
CA MET A 126 5.50 13.12 11.85
C MET A 126 4.09 13.74 11.86
N ASP A 127 3.82 14.63 12.82
CA ASP A 127 2.55 15.35 12.89
C ASP A 127 2.38 16.33 11.72
N ASP A 128 3.47 16.98 11.29
CA ASP A 128 3.44 17.90 10.17
C ASP A 128 3.54 17.18 8.83
N MET A 129 2.49 17.30 8.03
CA MET A 129 2.39 16.60 6.74
C MET A 129 3.49 17.03 5.77
N ASP A 130 3.79 18.33 5.69
CA ASP A 130 4.78 18.85 4.74
C ASP A 130 6.19 18.38 5.12
N SER A 131 6.53 18.38 6.41
CA SER A 131 7.81 17.85 6.91
C SER A 131 7.94 16.35 6.64
N PHE A 132 6.88 15.59 6.85
CA PHE A 132 6.89 14.15 6.59
C PHE A 132 7.00 13.85 5.10
N THR A 133 6.31 14.61 4.26
CA THR A 133 6.40 14.50 2.80
C THR A 133 7.83 14.74 2.32
N GLU A 134 8.48 15.78 2.83
CA GLU A 134 9.87 16.11 2.50
C GLU A 134 10.84 15.00 2.95
N LEU A 135 10.67 14.52 4.18
CA LEU A 135 11.48 13.42 4.71
C LEU A 135 11.35 12.17 3.84
N LEU A 136 10.13 11.77 3.50
CA LEU A 136 9.88 10.60 2.67
C LEU A 136 10.48 10.76 1.27
N TRP A 137 10.25 11.90 0.63
CA TRP A 137 10.78 12.16 -0.71
C TRP A 137 12.31 12.09 -0.74
N ASN A 138 12.96 12.70 0.24
CA ASN A 138 14.42 12.70 0.33
C ASN A 138 15.00 11.34 0.73
N SER A 139 14.20 10.46 1.31
CA SER A 139 14.62 9.10 1.69
C SER A 139 14.51 8.10 0.54
N LEU A 140 13.79 8.43 -0.53
CA LEU A 140 13.65 7.58 -1.70
C LEU A 140 14.94 7.61 -2.54
N ASN A 141 15.24 6.47 -3.21
CA ASN A 141 16.40 6.37 -4.10
C ASN A 141 16.30 7.42 -5.22
N GLU A 142 17.31 8.25 -5.33
CA GLU A 142 17.32 9.40 -6.25
C GLU A 142 17.14 8.99 -7.72
N ASP A 143 17.72 7.86 -8.11
CA ASP A 143 17.67 7.38 -9.48
C ASP A 143 16.33 6.72 -9.83
N ASN A 144 15.67 6.13 -8.85
CA ASN A 144 14.47 5.29 -9.05
C ASN A 144 13.16 5.97 -8.67
N LYS A 145 13.20 7.04 -7.87
CA LYS A 145 11.97 7.70 -7.44
C LYS A 145 11.26 8.38 -8.60
N VAL A 146 9.95 8.22 -8.66
CA VAL A 146 9.09 8.79 -9.71
C VAL A 146 8.10 9.78 -9.11
N SER A 147 7.34 9.35 -8.13
CA SER A 147 6.34 10.17 -7.48
C SER A 147 6.09 9.70 -6.04
N LEU A 148 5.53 10.58 -5.25
CA LEU A 148 5.11 10.33 -3.87
C LEU A 148 3.71 10.93 -3.66
N PHE A 149 2.81 10.14 -3.10
CA PHE A 149 1.49 10.56 -2.68
C PHE A 149 1.42 10.46 -1.15
N VAL A 150 1.04 11.57 -0.49
CA VAL A 150 0.83 11.60 0.97
C VAL A 150 -0.55 12.17 1.25
N ARG A 151 -1.30 11.51 2.14
CA ARG A 151 -2.61 12.00 2.59
C ARG A 151 -2.69 11.91 4.10
N TYR A 152 -3.04 13.02 4.73
CA TYR A 152 -3.36 13.09 6.14
C TYR A 152 -4.86 13.23 6.30
N ILE A 153 -5.46 12.39 7.10
CA ILE A 153 -6.91 12.32 7.30
C ILE A 153 -7.22 12.66 8.75
N ASP A 154 -8.10 13.64 8.96
CA ASP A 154 -8.62 13.95 10.29
C ASP A 154 -9.56 12.84 10.74
N ILE A 155 -9.22 12.15 11.83
CA ILE A 155 -9.98 10.99 12.30
C ILE A 155 -11.33 11.36 12.92
N GLU A 156 -11.51 12.61 13.34
CA GLU A 156 -12.80 13.09 13.88
C GLU A 156 -13.77 13.46 12.76
N THR A 157 -13.30 14.12 11.71
CA THR A 157 -14.16 14.67 10.65
C THR A 157 -14.14 13.83 9.36
N GLY A 158 -13.11 13.02 9.15
CA GLY A 158 -12.88 12.32 7.88
C GLY A 158 -12.35 13.22 6.77
N LYS A 159 -12.17 14.51 7.01
CA LYS A 159 -11.58 15.43 6.03
C LYS A 159 -10.10 15.13 5.84
N TYR A 160 -9.61 15.35 4.65
CA TYR A 160 -8.21 15.05 4.35
C TYR A 160 -7.52 16.14 3.54
N GLU A 161 -6.20 16.15 3.65
CA GLU A 161 -5.30 16.94 2.79
C GLU A 161 -4.33 15.99 2.11
N THR A 162 -3.94 16.33 0.88
CA THR A 162 -3.08 15.49 0.04
C THR A 162 -1.89 16.29 -0.45
N ARG A 163 -0.73 15.63 -0.53
CA ARG A 163 0.47 16.16 -1.19
C ARG A 163 0.93 15.16 -2.24
N ILE A 164 1.28 15.66 -3.41
CA ILE A 164 1.82 14.87 -4.51
C ILE A 164 3.13 15.50 -4.95
N VAL A 165 4.20 14.71 -4.95
CA VAL A 165 5.51 15.12 -5.45
C VAL A 165 5.85 14.27 -6.66
N ASN A 166 6.19 14.92 -7.77
CA ASN A 166 6.61 14.27 -9.00
C ASN A 166 8.02 14.71 -9.37
N LYS A 167 8.87 13.77 -9.74
CA LYS A 167 10.25 14.06 -10.17
C LYS A 167 10.29 14.87 -11.46
N ASN A 168 9.41 14.51 -12.39
CA ASN A 168 9.28 15.15 -13.69
C ASN A 168 7.96 15.92 -13.75
N LYS A 169 8.02 17.21 -13.68
CA LYS A 169 6.87 18.08 -13.90
C LYS A 169 6.77 18.49 -15.36
#